data_053b05558bb3d4e4362604c980a84d3d
#
_entry.id   053b05558bb3d4e4362604c980a84d3d
#
_cell.length_a   1.000
_cell.length_b   1.000
_cell.length_c   1.000
_cell.angle_alpha   90.00
_cell.angle_beta   90.00
_cell.angle_gamma   90.00
#
_symmetry.space_group_name_H-M   'P 1'
#
loop_
_entity.id
_entity.type
_entity.pdbx_description
1 polymer ?
#
loop_
_entity_poly.entity_id
_entity_poly.type
_entity_poly.pdbx_seq_one_letter_code
_entity_poly.pdbx_strand_id
1 'polypeptide(L)'
;WSSDVCSSDLQNESGGPGAIPLGISNRHIHLSQQDLEKLFGAGYQLNNIKDLVQPGQYACKETLTICGPKGAIEKVRVLGPVRKQTQVEILAGDTFKLGVKGEVRMSGVLGGTPGITLIGPKGSVQIPEGVMIAQRHIHMTCEDAARFGVTDGEIVDLECEGTRAGLLHDVVIRANNNSRLECHLDTEEANALGMTDQSHIRIVKKERA
;
A
#
# COMPACT_ATOMS: atom_id res chain seq x y z
N TRP A 1 5.48 -37.54 -14.79
CA TRP A 1 4.11 -37.91 -15.11
C TRP A 1 3.18 -36.89 -14.50
N SER A 2 2.52 -36.22 -15.43
CA SER A 2 1.21 -35.60 -15.36
C SER A 2 1.06 -34.43 -14.38
N SER A 3 1.16 -33.25 -14.93
CA SER A 3 0.06 -32.33 -15.30
C SER A 3 -1.14 -32.39 -14.34
N ASP A 4 -1.40 -31.27 -13.66
CA ASP A 4 -2.71 -30.68 -13.76
C ASP A 4 -2.69 -29.26 -13.15
N VAL A 5 -2.86 -28.37 -14.04
CA VAL A 5 -3.65 -27.16 -14.09
C VAL A 5 -4.25 -26.73 -12.76
N CYS A 6 -3.70 -25.68 -12.24
CA CYS A 6 -4.27 -24.87 -11.17
C CYS A 6 -5.48 -24.08 -11.71
N SER A 7 -6.65 -24.51 -11.38
CA SER A 7 -7.87 -23.71 -11.46
C SER A 7 -7.90 -22.78 -10.27
N SER A 8 -7.47 -21.55 -10.48
CA SER A 8 -7.55 -20.49 -9.47
C SER A 8 -8.77 -19.61 -9.70
N ASP A 9 -9.96 -20.18 -9.53
CA ASP A 9 -11.20 -19.43 -9.38
C ASP A 9 -11.95 -19.98 -8.17
N LEU A 10 -11.37 -19.76 -6.99
CA LEU A 10 -12.10 -19.83 -5.75
C LEU A 10 -12.24 -18.41 -5.22
N GLN A 11 -13.36 -17.80 -5.53
CA GLN A 11 -13.91 -16.70 -4.77
C GLN A 11 -13.90 -17.11 -3.30
N ASN A 12 -13.03 -16.49 -2.53
CA ASN A 12 -12.93 -16.74 -1.10
C ASN A 12 -14.09 -16.00 -0.40
N GLU A 13 -15.31 -16.54 -0.52
CA GLU A 13 -16.50 -16.10 0.24
C GLU A 13 -16.49 -16.70 1.64
N SER A 14 -15.42 -16.50 2.42
CA SER A 14 -15.38 -16.97 3.81
C SER A 14 -15.58 -15.87 4.84
N GLY A 15 -16.04 -14.70 4.43
CA GLY A 15 -16.47 -13.63 5.33
C GLY A 15 -18.00 -13.52 5.35
N GLY A 16 -18.63 -13.50 6.52
CA GLY A 16 -20.06 -13.19 6.66
C GLY A 16 -20.43 -11.84 6.02
N PRO A 17 -21.71 -11.50 5.89
CA PRO A 17 -22.14 -10.23 5.28
C PRO A 17 -21.50 -9.05 6.03
N GLY A 18 -20.51 -8.38 5.38
CA GLY A 18 -19.76 -7.27 5.95
C GLY A 18 -18.26 -7.51 6.15
N ALA A 19 -17.72 -8.69 5.83
CA ALA A 19 -16.28 -8.92 5.87
C ALA A 19 -15.55 -8.11 4.78
N ILE A 20 -14.48 -7.44 5.18
CA ILE A 20 -13.63 -6.64 4.28
C ILE A 20 -12.31 -7.39 4.09
N PRO A 21 -11.91 -7.70 2.85
CA PRO A 21 -10.61 -8.30 2.58
C PRO A 21 -9.46 -7.40 3.06
N LEU A 22 -8.39 -8.01 3.58
CA LEU A 22 -7.21 -7.31 4.07
C LEU A 22 -6.06 -7.42 3.08
N GLY A 23 -5.55 -6.28 2.60
CA GLY A 23 -4.30 -6.14 1.89
C GLY A 23 -3.20 -5.65 2.82
N ILE A 24 -2.18 -6.49 3.05
CA ILE A 24 -1.04 -6.12 3.88
C ILE A 24 0.09 -5.63 2.99
N SER A 25 0.41 -4.34 3.10
CA SER A 25 1.48 -3.72 2.34
C SER A 25 2.82 -3.74 3.09
N ASN A 26 3.90 -3.82 2.34
CA ASN A 26 5.26 -3.59 2.84
C ASN A 26 5.80 -2.32 2.15
N ARG A 27 7.02 -1.90 2.50
CA ARG A 27 7.69 -0.80 1.82
C ARG A 27 7.75 -1.04 0.31
N HIS A 28 7.45 0.01 -0.47
CA HIS A 28 7.45 -0.06 -1.92
C HIS A 28 7.61 1.33 -2.55
N ILE A 29 7.80 1.35 -3.86
CA ILE A 29 8.09 2.57 -4.61
C ILE A 29 7.14 2.66 -5.80
N HIS A 30 6.58 3.84 -6.01
CA HIS A 30 5.96 4.23 -7.27
C HIS A 30 6.86 5.25 -7.95
N LEU A 31 7.21 5.02 -9.21
CA LEU A 31 8.11 5.90 -9.96
C LEU A 31 7.36 6.84 -10.89
N SER A 32 7.91 8.04 -11.06
CA SER A 32 7.61 8.86 -12.22
C SER A 32 8.31 8.29 -13.46
N GLN A 33 7.80 8.58 -14.66
CA GLN A 33 8.45 8.16 -15.90
C GLN A 33 9.89 8.69 -15.99
N GLN A 34 10.10 9.95 -15.60
CA GLN A 34 11.42 10.58 -15.61
C GLN A 34 12.44 9.84 -14.71
N ASP A 35 12.01 9.49 -13.49
CA ASP A 35 12.90 8.81 -12.55
C ASP A 35 13.11 7.34 -12.93
N LEU A 36 12.08 6.69 -13.50
CA LEU A 36 12.22 5.35 -14.07
C LEU A 36 13.35 5.30 -15.12
N GLU A 37 13.35 6.26 -16.05
CA GLU A 37 14.36 6.32 -17.11
C GLU A 37 15.76 6.63 -16.58
N LYS A 38 15.89 7.47 -15.55
CA LYS A 38 17.19 7.74 -14.91
C LYS A 38 17.75 6.50 -14.19
N LEU A 39 16.87 5.69 -13.59
CA LEU A 39 17.26 4.54 -12.78
C LEU A 39 17.48 3.27 -13.62
N PHE A 40 16.75 3.11 -14.74
CA PHE A 40 16.77 1.89 -15.56
C PHE A 40 17.20 2.13 -17.01
N GLY A 41 17.26 3.35 -17.49
CA GLY A 41 17.62 3.75 -18.86
C GLY A 41 16.46 4.34 -19.62
N ALA A 42 16.77 5.15 -20.65
CA ALA A 42 15.78 5.82 -21.48
C ALA A 42 14.83 4.80 -22.16
N GLY A 43 13.53 5.10 -22.16
CA GLY A 43 12.50 4.26 -22.77
C GLY A 43 12.19 2.96 -22.00
N TYR A 44 12.75 2.78 -20.81
CA TYR A 44 12.49 1.60 -19.99
C TYR A 44 11.01 1.51 -19.58
N GLN A 45 10.46 0.31 -19.59
CA GLN A 45 9.11 0.01 -19.15
C GLN A 45 9.13 -0.99 -18.00
N LEU A 46 8.23 -0.79 -17.02
CA LEU A 46 8.08 -1.68 -15.88
C LEU A 46 7.58 -3.06 -16.32
N ASN A 47 8.16 -4.11 -15.77
CA ASN A 47 7.77 -5.49 -16.02
C ASN A 47 6.78 -5.96 -14.96
N ASN A 48 5.50 -6.08 -15.34
CA ASN A 48 4.46 -6.64 -14.48
C ASN A 48 4.73 -8.12 -14.21
N ILE A 49 4.76 -8.52 -12.94
CA ILE A 49 4.89 -9.93 -12.51
C ILE A 49 3.67 -10.43 -11.74
N LYS A 50 2.82 -9.53 -11.25
CA LYS A 50 1.60 -9.88 -10.51
C LYS A 50 0.67 -8.69 -10.44
N ASP A 51 -0.56 -8.86 -10.91
CA ASP A 51 -1.61 -7.86 -10.70
C ASP A 51 -2.00 -7.79 -9.22
N LEU A 52 -2.30 -6.58 -8.75
CA LEU A 52 -2.81 -6.32 -7.41
C LEU A 52 -4.34 -6.27 -7.44
N VAL A 53 -4.96 -6.33 -6.27
CA VAL A 53 -6.43 -6.27 -6.12
C VAL A 53 -7.01 -4.98 -6.69
N GLN A 54 -6.32 -3.84 -6.48
CA GLN A 54 -6.78 -2.57 -7.01
C GLN A 54 -6.56 -2.51 -8.53
N PRO A 55 -7.60 -2.17 -9.31
CA PRO A 55 -7.55 -2.21 -10.77
C PRO A 55 -6.40 -1.40 -11.36
N GLY A 56 -5.69 -2.00 -12.31
CA GLY A 56 -4.58 -1.37 -13.03
C GLY A 56 -3.29 -1.23 -12.23
N GLN A 57 -3.25 -1.68 -10.98
CA GLN A 57 -2.02 -1.71 -10.19
C GLN A 57 -1.38 -3.10 -10.23
N TYR A 58 -0.05 -3.13 -10.20
CA TYR A 58 0.70 -4.39 -10.28
C TYR A 58 2.06 -4.30 -9.59
N ALA A 59 2.55 -5.44 -9.10
CA ALA A 59 3.92 -5.57 -8.65
C ALA A 59 4.86 -5.77 -9.84
N CYS A 60 5.99 -5.07 -9.82
CA CYS A 60 6.98 -5.13 -10.87
C CYS A 60 8.12 -6.08 -10.54
N LYS A 61 8.83 -6.56 -11.55
CA LYS A 61 10.08 -7.29 -11.39
C LYS A 61 11.16 -6.41 -10.75
N GLU A 62 11.13 -5.12 -11.02
CA GLU A 62 12.10 -4.12 -10.62
C GLU A 62 12.12 -3.94 -9.10
N THR A 63 13.32 -3.78 -8.58
CA THR A 63 13.59 -3.37 -7.20
C THR A 63 14.67 -2.31 -7.20
N LEU A 64 14.64 -1.45 -6.20
CA LEU A 64 15.63 -0.40 -5.99
C LEU A 64 16.20 -0.48 -4.58
N THR A 65 17.33 0.18 -4.37
CA THR A 65 17.83 0.52 -3.05
C THR A 65 17.39 1.94 -2.71
N ILE A 66 16.80 2.13 -1.53
CA ILE A 66 16.53 3.44 -0.96
C ILE A 66 17.61 3.77 0.07
N CYS A 67 18.17 4.98 0.02
CA CYS A 67 19.28 5.40 0.85
C CYS A 67 18.96 6.74 1.51
N GLY A 68 18.89 6.72 2.83
CA GLY A 68 18.75 7.91 3.67
C GLY A 68 20.05 8.28 4.38
N PRO A 69 20.05 9.32 5.23
CA PRO A 69 21.25 9.82 5.91
C PRO A 69 21.94 8.81 6.83
N LYS A 70 21.22 7.84 7.39
CA LYS A 70 21.77 6.88 8.35
C LYS A 70 22.02 5.49 7.76
N GLY A 71 21.42 5.17 6.62
CA GLY A 71 21.57 3.84 6.04
C GLY A 71 20.69 3.62 4.82
N ALA A 72 20.70 2.38 4.35
CA ALA A 72 20.00 1.99 3.15
C ALA A 72 19.15 0.73 3.36
N ILE A 73 18.13 0.58 2.53
CA ILE A 73 17.30 -0.62 2.42
C ILE A 73 17.32 -1.05 0.96
N GLU A 74 17.73 -2.29 0.75
CA GLU A 74 17.85 -2.88 -0.58
C GLU A 74 16.58 -3.64 -0.98
N LYS A 75 16.46 -3.89 -2.29
CA LYS A 75 15.41 -4.72 -2.88
C LYS A 75 13.99 -4.23 -2.57
N VAL A 76 13.82 -2.92 -2.45
CA VAL A 76 12.48 -2.32 -2.31
C VAL A 76 11.74 -2.44 -3.63
N ARG A 77 10.56 -3.06 -3.59
CA ARG A 77 9.75 -3.39 -4.76
C ARG A 77 9.19 -2.14 -5.42
N VAL A 78 9.26 -2.08 -6.74
CA VAL A 78 8.53 -1.08 -7.52
C VAL A 78 7.12 -1.61 -7.80
N LEU A 79 6.11 -0.73 -7.65
CA LEU A 79 4.74 -0.98 -8.04
C LEU A 79 4.37 -0.09 -9.22
N GLY A 80 3.74 -0.67 -10.21
CA GLY A 80 3.21 0.03 -11.38
C GLY A 80 1.71 0.35 -11.24
N PRO A 81 1.21 1.18 -12.16
CA PRO A 81 1.91 1.86 -13.25
C PRO A 81 2.75 3.06 -12.77
N VAL A 82 3.49 3.69 -13.70
CA VAL A 82 4.18 4.96 -13.41
C VAL A 82 3.19 6.04 -13.00
N ARG A 83 3.65 6.93 -12.13
CA ARG A 83 2.85 8.05 -11.58
C ARG A 83 3.40 9.40 -12.04
N LYS A 84 2.68 10.47 -11.74
CA LYS A 84 3.14 11.84 -12.04
C LYS A 84 4.39 12.22 -11.23
N GLN A 85 4.47 11.72 -10.00
CA GLN A 85 5.57 12.00 -9.07
C GLN A 85 6.01 10.69 -8.40
N THR A 86 7.31 10.56 -8.15
CA THR A 86 7.87 9.42 -7.42
C THR A 86 7.45 9.48 -5.95
N GLN A 87 7.00 8.35 -5.43
CA GLN A 87 6.55 8.16 -4.06
C GLN A 87 7.21 6.92 -3.47
N VAL A 88 7.71 7.03 -2.25
CA VAL A 88 8.34 5.93 -1.50
C VAL A 88 7.53 5.72 -0.22
N GLU A 89 6.81 4.61 -0.18
CA GLU A 89 6.10 4.19 1.03
C GLU A 89 7.03 3.33 1.88
N ILE A 90 7.24 3.74 3.13
CA ILE A 90 8.08 3.05 4.10
C ILE A 90 7.26 2.64 5.32
N LEU A 91 7.79 1.73 6.12
CA LEU A 91 7.25 1.39 7.42
C LEU A 91 7.74 2.39 8.49
N ALA A 92 7.02 2.51 9.60
CA ALA A 92 7.44 3.39 10.69
C ALA A 92 8.83 3.02 11.23
N GLY A 93 9.14 1.74 11.36
CA GLY A 93 10.46 1.25 11.78
C GLY A 93 11.60 1.57 10.81
N ASP A 94 11.30 1.71 9.52
CA ASP A 94 12.31 2.06 8.50
C ASP A 94 12.90 3.46 8.72
N THR A 95 12.15 4.36 9.35
CA THR A 95 12.58 5.73 9.64
C THR A 95 13.86 5.78 10.47
N PHE A 96 14.02 4.85 11.41
CA PHE A 96 15.22 4.74 12.24
C PHE A 96 16.43 4.31 11.43
N LYS A 97 16.25 3.31 10.54
CA LYS A 97 17.31 2.77 9.70
C LYS A 97 17.74 3.77 8.62
N LEU A 98 16.78 4.44 8.01
CA LEU A 98 17.05 5.42 6.95
C LEU A 98 17.48 6.78 7.51
N GLY A 99 17.06 7.11 8.72
CA GLY A 99 17.30 8.44 9.32
C GLY A 99 16.45 9.53 8.67
N VAL A 100 15.26 9.19 8.22
CA VAL A 100 14.28 10.13 7.67
C VAL A 100 13.11 10.30 8.63
N LYS A 101 12.44 11.44 8.59
CA LYS A 101 11.22 11.65 9.38
C LYS A 101 10.08 10.87 8.73
N GLY A 102 9.35 10.11 9.52
CA GLY A 102 8.11 9.46 9.07
C GLY A 102 6.93 10.41 9.13
N GLU A 103 6.28 10.62 8.01
CA GLU A 103 5.05 11.41 7.90
C GLU A 103 3.93 10.49 7.40
N VAL A 104 2.89 10.34 8.21
CA VAL A 104 1.69 9.59 7.78
C VAL A 104 0.91 10.44 6.80
N ARG A 105 0.69 9.92 5.60
CA ARG A 105 0.01 10.62 4.49
C ARG A 105 -0.86 9.66 3.69
N MET A 106 -1.91 10.20 3.10
CA MET A 106 -2.61 9.50 2.03
C MET A 106 -1.73 9.43 0.79
N SER A 107 -1.73 8.27 0.11
CA SER A 107 -1.01 8.07 -1.15
C SER A 107 -1.35 9.17 -2.16
N GLY A 108 -0.32 9.82 -2.72
CA GLY A 108 -0.43 10.96 -3.62
C GLY A 108 -0.38 12.33 -2.95
N VAL A 109 -0.44 12.43 -1.61
CA VAL A 109 -0.31 13.70 -0.87
C VAL A 109 1.11 13.81 -0.34
N LEU A 110 2.04 14.32 -1.17
CA LEU A 110 3.48 14.26 -0.91
C LEU A 110 4.11 15.56 -0.44
N GLY A 111 3.38 16.68 -0.52
CA GLY A 111 3.91 17.98 -0.14
C GLY A 111 4.43 18.05 1.30
N GLY A 112 5.66 18.50 1.47
CA GLY A 112 6.32 18.63 2.78
C GLY A 112 6.83 17.33 3.38
N THR A 113 6.73 16.20 2.69
CA THR A 113 7.33 14.93 3.13
C THR A 113 8.83 14.93 2.85
N PRO A 114 9.66 14.13 3.57
CA PRO A 114 11.08 14.09 3.32
C PRO A 114 11.44 13.50 1.97
N GLY A 115 12.63 13.87 1.50
CA GLY A 115 13.26 13.27 0.32
C GLY A 115 14.14 12.09 0.67
N ILE A 116 14.58 11.36 -0.36
CA ILE A 116 15.48 10.21 -0.23
C ILE A 116 16.22 9.97 -1.54
N THR A 117 17.34 9.24 -1.49
CA THR A 117 18.04 8.77 -2.70
C THR A 117 17.56 7.38 -3.09
N LEU A 118 17.19 7.23 -4.37
CA LEU A 118 16.89 5.96 -5.02
C LEU A 118 18.09 5.53 -5.84
N ILE A 119 18.49 4.26 -5.76
CA ILE A 119 19.61 3.71 -6.50
C ILE A 119 19.12 2.53 -7.33
N GLY A 120 19.34 2.61 -8.62
CA GLY A 120 18.97 1.62 -9.61
C GLY A 120 20.17 1.13 -10.42
N PRO A 121 19.96 0.22 -11.38
CA PRO A 121 21.04 -0.41 -12.14
C PRO A 121 21.79 0.53 -13.10
N LYS A 122 21.20 1.68 -13.45
CA LYS A 122 21.79 2.63 -14.40
C LYS A 122 22.15 3.98 -13.79
N GLY A 123 21.74 4.22 -12.55
CA GLY A 123 22.03 5.48 -11.88
C GLY A 123 21.29 5.64 -10.56
N SER A 124 21.30 6.86 -10.07
CA SER A 124 20.60 7.24 -8.85
C SER A 124 19.78 8.52 -9.05
N VAL A 125 18.76 8.68 -8.23
CA VAL A 125 17.91 9.86 -8.19
C VAL A 125 17.75 10.31 -6.76
N GLN A 126 18.01 11.59 -6.50
CA GLN A 126 17.65 12.25 -5.25
C GLN A 126 16.28 12.89 -5.44
N ILE A 127 15.25 12.38 -4.78
CA ILE A 127 13.95 13.05 -4.73
C ILE A 127 13.93 14.02 -3.56
N PRO A 128 13.45 15.27 -3.73
CA PRO A 128 13.41 16.27 -2.65
C PRO A 128 12.30 16.02 -1.64
N GLU A 129 11.22 15.35 -2.07
CA GLU A 129 10.05 14.95 -1.28
C GLU A 129 9.48 13.66 -1.84
N GLY A 130 8.60 12.99 -1.09
CA GLY A 130 7.90 11.79 -1.55
C GLY A 130 8.03 10.57 -0.65
N VAL A 131 8.75 10.64 0.47
CA VAL A 131 8.83 9.55 1.45
C VAL A 131 7.71 9.70 2.47
N MET A 132 6.91 8.66 2.65
CA MET A 132 5.77 8.67 3.56
C MET A 132 5.51 7.30 4.19
N ILE A 133 4.79 7.31 5.29
CA ILE A 133 4.12 6.14 5.85
C ILE A 133 2.67 6.21 5.36
N ALA A 134 2.17 5.12 4.79
CA ALA A 134 0.81 5.11 4.26
C ALA A 134 -0.24 5.25 5.38
N GLN A 135 -1.14 6.20 5.25
CA GLN A 135 -2.35 6.26 6.06
C GLN A 135 -3.18 5.01 5.81
N ARG A 136 -3.58 4.31 6.87
CA ARG A 136 -4.49 3.16 6.76
C ARG A 136 -5.82 3.58 6.11
N HIS A 137 -6.32 2.78 5.20
CA HIS A 137 -7.51 3.14 4.44
C HIS A 137 -8.23 1.91 3.89
N ILE A 138 -9.50 2.10 3.51
CA ILE A 138 -10.29 1.09 2.84
C ILE A 138 -10.66 1.60 1.46
N HIS A 139 -10.22 0.87 0.42
CA HIS A 139 -10.74 1.02 -0.92
C HIS A 139 -12.09 0.35 -1.05
N MET A 140 -13.02 1.01 -1.73
CA MET A 140 -14.34 0.43 -2.01
C MET A 140 -14.99 1.12 -3.21
N THR A 141 -16.01 0.48 -3.78
CA THR A 141 -16.88 1.13 -4.76
C THR A 141 -17.87 2.07 -4.07
N CYS A 142 -18.54 2.95 -4.83
CA CYS A 142 -19.63 3.77 -4.28
C CYS A 142 -20.81 2.91 -3.80
N GLU A 143 -21.03 1.75 -4.43
CA GLU A 143 -22.03 0.78 -4.01
C GLU A 143 -21.67 0.12 -2.66
N ASP A 144 -20.41 -0.29 -2.50
CA ASP A 144 -19.90 -0.77 -1.21
C ASP A 144 -20.05 0.29 -0.12
N ALA A 145 -19.69 1.55 -0.41
CA ALA A 145 -19.82 2.64 0.56
C ALA A 145 -21.27 2.81 1.03
N ALA A 146 -22.23 2.74 0.12
CA ALA A 146 -23.65 2.77 0.45
C ALA A 146 -24.06 1.57 1.31
N ARG A 147 -23.58 0.36 0.98
CA ARG A 147 -23.84 -0.88 1.73
C ARG A 147 -23.29 -0.83 3.16
N PHE A 148 -22.09 -0.29 3.35
CA PHE A 148 -21.48 -0.10 4.68
C PHE A 148 -21.99 1.17 5.37
N GLY A 149 -22.76 2.02 4.69
CA GLY A 149 -23.31 3.26 5.20
C GLY A 149 -22.23 4.29 5.50
N VAL A 150 -21.16 4.34 4.71
CA VAL A 150 -20.03 5.28 4.81
C VAL A 150 -19.91 6.12 3.54
N THR A 151 -19.10 7.18 3.59
CA THR A 151 -18.86 8.08 2.46
C THR A 151 -17.36 8.23 2.17
N ASP A 152 -17.03 8.67 0.96
CA ASP A 152 -15.64 8.97 0.60
C ASP A 152 -15.03 10.02 1.53
N GLY A 153 -13.81 9.75 2.00
CA GLY A 153 -13.10 10.61 2.96
C GLY A 153 -13.57 10.48 4.41
N GLU A 154 -14.61 9.68 4.69
CA GLU A 154 -15.04 9.44 6.07
C GLU A 154 -13.96 8.72 6.86
N ILE A 155 -13.80 9.09 8.14
CA ILE A 155 -12.85 8.45 9.06
C ILE A 155 -13.62 7.51 9.98
N VAL A 156 -13.26 6.24 9.93
CA VAL A 156 -13.88 5.16 10.70
C VAL A 156 -12.85 4.47 11.58
N ASP A 157 -13.32 3.61 12.47
CA ASP A 157 -12.50 2.69 13.23
C ASP A 157 -12.69 1.27 12.68
N LEU A 158 -11.65 0.44 12.80
CA LEU A 158 -11.70 -0.97 12.44
C LEU A 158 -11.59 -1.85 13.67
N GLU A 159 -12.54 -2.73 13.84
CA GLU A 159 -12.44 -3.87 14.73
C GLU A 159 -11.69 -5.00 14.00
N CYS A 160 -10.58 -5.41 14.58
CA CYS A 160 -9.70 -6.45 14.04
C CYS A 160 -9.83 -7.70 14.91
N GLU A 161 -10.30 -8.80 14.34
CA GLU A 161 -10.42 -10.08 15.02
C GLU A 161 -9.12 -10.88 14.92
N GLY A 162 -8.78 -11.65 15.94
CA GLY A 162 -7.59 -12.50 15.94
C GLY A 162 -7.05 -12.78 17.34
N THR A 163 -5.90 -13.40 17.42
CA THR A 163 -5.23 -13.74 18.70
C THR A 163 -4.77 -12.50 19.48
N ARG A 164 -4.62 -11.38 18.79
CA ARG A 164 -4.26 -10.08 19.35
C ARG A 164 -5.29 -9.03 18.93
N ALA A 165 -6.57 -9.39 19.01
CA ALA A 165 -7.69 -8.54 18.61
C ALA A 165 -7.59 -7.13 19.20
N GLY A 166 -8.09 -6.14 18.45
CA GLY A 166 -8.05 -4.75 18.87
C GLY A 166 -8.80 -3.82 17.92
N LEU A 167 -8.76 -2.54 18.23
CA LEU A 167 -9.31 -1.47 17.39
C LEU A 167 -8.19 -0.66 16.75
N LEU A 168 -8.31 -0.42 15.47
CA LEU A 168 -7.51 0.57 14.74
C LEU A 168 -8.36 1.80 14.47
N HIS A 169 -7.95 2.94 15.02
CA HIS A 169 -8.60 4.22 14.79
C HIS A 169 -8.10 4.90 13.50
N ASP A 170 -8.84 5.91 13.05
CA ASP A 170 -8.43 6.84 12.00
C ASP A 170 -8.16 6.16 10.64
N VAL A 171 -9.06 5.27 10.24
CA VAL A 171 -9.04 4.60 8.94
C VAL A 171 -9.86 5.41 7.93
N VAL A 172 -9.26 5.77 6.80
CA VAL A 172 -9.90 6.63 5.79
C VAL A 172 -10.65 5.78 4.77
N ILE A 173 -11.90 6.09 4.52
CA ILE A 173 -12.67 5.50 3.42
C ILE A 173 -12.25 6.15 2.10
N ARG A 174 -11.94 5.33 1.09
CA ARG A 174 -11.64 5.74 -0.30
C ARG A 174 -12.64 5.10 -1.25
N ALA A 175 -13.76 5.78 -1.44
CA ALA A 175 -14.86 5.29 -2.27
C ALA A 175 -14.82 5.90 -3.67
N ASN A 176 -14.63 5.05 -4.68
CA ASN A 176 -14.78 5.43 -6.10
C ASN A 176 -15.08 4.20 -6.96
N ASN A 177 -15.70 4.39 -8.11
CA ASN A 177 -16.17 3.29 -8.95
C ASN A 177 -15.05 2.47 -9.64
N ASN A 178 -13.81 2.93 -9.58
CA ASN A 178 -12.64 2.22 -10.10
C ASN A 178 -11.87 1.45 -9.02
N SER A 179 -12.38 1.40 -7.80
CA SER A 179 -11.80 0.65 -6.69
C SER A 179 -12.39 -0.75 -6.56
N ARG A 180 -11.71 -1.61 -5.84
CA ARG A 180 -12.23 -2.87 -5.29
C ARG A 180 -12.18 -2.82 -3.77
N LEU A 181 -13.12 -3.51 -3.13
CA LEU A 181 -13.20 -3.58 -1.67
C LEU A 181 -11.95 -4.25 -1.09
N GLU A 182 -11.14 -3.49 -0.37
CA GLU A 182 -9.94 -3.97 0.29
C GLU A 182 -9.48 -2.95 1.34
N CYS A 183 -9.20 -3.41 2.55
CA CYS A 183 -8.54 -2.61 3.57
C CYS A 183 -7.04 -2.71 3.42
N HIS A 184 -6.35 -1.59 3.42
CA HIS A 184 -4.89 -1.51 3.39
C HIS A 184 -4.34 -1.14 4.76
N LEU A 185 -3.60 -2.09 5.34
CA LEU A 185 -2.74 -1.91 6.51
C LEU A 185 -1.30 -2.19 6.12
N ASP A 186 -0.35 -1.64 6.84
CA ASP A 186 1.03 -2.04 6.66
C ASP A 186 1.40 -3.29 7.47
N THR A 187 2.57 -3.85 7.20
CA THR A 187 3.06 -5.06 7.85
C THR A 187 3.24 -4.88 9.36
N GLU A 188 3.59 -3.68 9.85
CA GLU A 188 3.77 -3.42 11.27
C GLU A 188 2.42 -3.37 11.99
N GLU A 189 1.42 -2.74 11.39
CA GLU A 189 0.05 -2.70 11.90
C GLU A 189 -0.56 -4.11 11.95
N ALA A 190 -0.43 -4.88 10.87
CA ALA A 190 -0.92 -6.24 10.80
C ALA A 190 -0.22 -7.14 11.84
N ASN A 191 1.11 -7.06 11.98
CA ASN A 191 1.86 -7.83 12.97
C ASN A 191 1.50 -7.46 14.42
N ALA A 192 1.25 -6.18 14.70
CA ALA A 192 0.84 -5.73 16.03
C ALA A 192 -0.44 -6.42 16.51
N LEU A 193 -1.37 -6.69 15.59
CA LEU A 193 -2.65 -7.33 15.85
C LEU A 193 -2.66 -8.84 15.54
N GLY A 194 -1.54 -9.39 15.07
CA GLY A 194 -1.45 -10.80 14.67
C GLY A 194 -2.35 -11.15 13.47
N MET A 195 -2.53 -10.19 12.56
CA MET A 195 -3.40 -10.32 11.39
C MET A 195 -2.68 -10.93 10.20
N THR A 196 -3.44 -11.64 9.38
CA THR A 196 -3.04 -12.20 8.09
C THR A 196 -4.05 -11.77 7.01
N ASP A 197 -3.78 -12.09 5.76
CA ASP A 197 -4.70 -11.89 4.64
C ASP A 197 -6.05 -12.63 4.79
N GLN A 198 -6.13 -13.58 5.71
CA GLN A 198 -7.35 -14.32 6.07
C GLN A 198 -8.09 -13.74 7.28
N SER A 199 -7.56 -12.69 7.89
CA SER A 199 -8.17 -12.08 9.07
C SER A 199 -9.44 -11.32 8.70
N HIS A 200 -10.40 -11.34 9.62
CA HIS A 200 -11.66 -10.60 9.47
C HIS A 200 -11.56 -9.24 10.15
N ILE A 201 -12.06 -8.25 9.44
CA ILE A 201 -12.13 -6.87 9.94
C ILE A 201 -13.54 -6.32 9.71
N ARG A 202 -13.98 -5.45 10.60
CA ARG A 202 -15.28 -4.77 10.54
C ARG A 202 -15.10 -3.28 10.72
N ILE A 203 -15.91 -2.51 10.00
CA ILE A 203 -16.03 -1.07 10.24
C ILE A 203 -16.84 -0.83 11.50
N VAL A 204 -16.28 -0.06 12.42
CA VAL A 204 -16.98 0.52 13.56
C VAL A 204 -17.09 2.02 13.30
N LYS A 205 -18.32 2.51 13.25
CA LYS A 205 -18.54 3.96 13.09
C LYS A 205 -18.21 4.67 14.39
N LYS A 206 -17.46 5.78 14.28
CA LYS A 206 -17.30 6.67 15.43
C LYS A 206 -18.69 7.23 15.81
N GLU A 207 -19.14 6.97 17.01
CA GLU A 207 -20.24 7.76 17.58
C GLU A 207 -19.73 9.21 17.66
N ARG A 208 -20.30 10.09 16.85
CA ARG A 208 -20.00 11.51 16.93
C ARG A 208 -20.60 12.02 18.22
N ALA A 209 -19.74 12.34 19.19
CA ALA A 209 -20.13 13.09 20.39
C ALA A 209 -20.54 14.52 20.00
#